data_bfcc62ba04bde20cd3b896022053a997
#
_entry.id   bfcc62ba04bde20cd3b896022053a997
#
_cell.length_a   1.000
_cell.length_b   1.000
_cell.length_c   1.000
_cell.angle_alpha   90.00
_cell.angle_beta   90.00
_cell.angle_gamma   90.00
#
_symmetry.space_group_name_H-M   'P 1'
#
loop_
_entity.id
_entity.type
_entity.pdbx_description
1 polymer ?
#
loop_
_entity_poly.entity_id
_entity_poly.type
_entity_poly.pdbx_seq_one_letter_code
_entity_poly.pdbx_strand_id
1 'polypeptide(L)'
;MPSVNLMSILRQPPLDTPSIPCRLLPLTLSTPALVAEHTPCTLHLSVLPPELACRLFYTMMDASKEWKRNKWWIADKVVESPHLTSFYVRKTDGLDKNEAWQETAQYWYNGRLTDPPPKFPSEMEEACEIVERIVNQEMRKRKRFKLEWSSSATGDADSLWRANVAASNRYQGGKESVGFHCDHLTYLGPYPTIASLSLGTRRNFSLREVIPTHQKGLRKSQTFNIPLGHNSLTIMHASCQENFKHSIPPQQAIDIFKPPFPREPGAAIESSNCRINITFRFYRPDFRPPSIPQCDCGVPTILRPDMKNTIDGEMDRYWWTCYAGAQNEGKGCKFWKVMDMKEEGRVRVT
;
A
#
# COMPACT_ATOMS: atom_id res chain seq x y z
N MET A 1 24.79 -56.25 -8.03
CA MET A 1 23.96 -55.09 -8.39
C MET A 1 24.90 -54.01 -8.88
N PRO A 2 24.73 -53.44 -10.08
CA PRO A 2 25.61 -52.39 -10.55
C PRO A 2 25.37 -51.11 -9.72
N SER A 3 26.45 -50.53 -9.22
CA SER A 3 26.42 -49.26 -8.50
C SER A 3 25.94 -48.12 -9.43
N VAL A 4 24.76 -47.60 -9.18
CA VAL A 4 24.25 -46.42 -9.91
C VAL A 4 25.10 -45.25 -9.48
N ASN A 5 25.87 -44.68 -10.43
CA ASN A 5 26.67 -43.49 -10.20
C ASN A 5 25.70 -42.29 -10.06
N LEU A 6 25.46 -41.84 -8.84
CA LEU A 6 24.61 -40.69 -8.52
C LEU A 6 24.99 -39.42 -9.27
N MET A 7 26.25 -39.26 -9.68
CA MET A 7 26.71 -38.08 -10.43
C MET A 7 26.20 -38.07 -11.88
N SER A 8 25.77 -39.19 -12.45
CA SER A 8 25.17 -39.24 -13.79
C SER A 8 23.68 -38.83 -13.81
N ILE A 9 23.03 -38.76 -12.65
CA ILE A 9 21.63 -38.36 -12.49
C ILE A 9 21.53 -36.83 -12.27
N LEU A 10 22.60 -36.18 -11.76
CA LEU A 10 22.66 -34.75 -11.60
C LEU A 10 22.87 -34.14 -13.00
N ARG A 11 21.90 -33.35 -13.48
CA ARG A 11 22.05 -32.55 -14.70
C ARG A 11 23.32 -31.72 -14.58
N GLN A 12 24.29 -31.98 -15.44
CA GLN A 12 25.40 -31.05 -15.59
C GLN A 12 24.84 -29.65 -15.85
N PRO A 13 25.38 -28.61 -15.20
CA PRO A 13 25.00 -27.25 -15.54
C PRO A 13 25.27 -27.04 -17.04
N PRO A 14 24.36 -26.35 -17.77
CA PRO A 14 24.56 -26.07 -19.18
C PRO A 14 25.93 -25.39 -19.37
N LEU A 15 26.78 -25.98 -20.19
CA LEU A 15 28.07 -25.40 -20.58
C LEU A 15 27.80 -24.05 -21.27
N ASP A 16 28.37 -22.98 -20.71
CA ASP A 16 28.63 -21.69 -21.36
C ASP A 16 27.46 -20.88 -21.95
N THR A 17 26.29 -20.85 -21.33
CA THR A 17 25.45 -19.66 -21.42
C THR A 17 25.96 -18.65 -20.39
N PRO A 18 26.33 -17.39 -20.78
CA PRO A 18 26.66 -16.37 -19.80
C PRO A 18 25.48 -16.30 -18.80
N SER A 19 25.78 -16.54 -17.53
CA SER A 19 24.76 -16.48 -16.47
C SER A 19 24.29 -15.05 -16.37
N ILE A 20 23.26 -14.72 -17.13
CA ILE A 20 22.63 -13.42 -17.00
C ILE A 20 22.19 -13.31 -15.53
N PRO A 21 22.68 -12.35 -14.74
CA PRO A 21 22.31 -12.25 -13.33
C PRO A 21 20.80 -12.36 -13.19
N CYS A 22 20.31 -13.20 -12.27
CA CYS A 22 18.88 -13.49 -12.15
C CYS A 22 18.06 -12.23 -11.80
N ARG A 23 18.72 -11.18 -11.27
CA ARG A 23 18.10 -9.90 -10.88
C ARG A 23 19.06 -8.75 -11.16
N LEU A 24 18.48 -7.57 -11.46
CA LEU A 24 19.23 -6.32 -11.47
C LEU A 24 19.50 -5.88 -10.02
N LEU A 25 20.64 -5.21 -9.80
CA LEU A 25 20.91 -4.59 -8.51
C LEU A 25 19.87 -3.49 -8.24
N PRO A 26 19.39 -3.36 -6.99
CA PRO A 26 18.48 -2.28 -6.64
C PRO A 26 19.12 -0.91 -6.89
N LEU A 27 18.35 -0.01 -7.50
CA LEU A 27 18.75 1.38 -7.70
C LEU A 27 18.22 2.24 -6.56
N THR A 28 19.09 3.04 -5.93
CA THR A 28 18.68 3.95 -4.86
C THR A 28 18.29 5.31 -5.43
N LEU A 29 17.04 5.71 -5.19
CA LEU A 29 16.48 7.00 -5.60
C LEU A 29 16.49 7.95 -4.41
N SER A 30 17.56 8.72 -4.25
CA SER A 30 17.79 9.56 -3.07
C SER A 30 17.16 10.95 -3.14
N THR A 31 16.64 11.36 -4.31
CA THR A 31 16.05 12.68 -4.51
C THR A 31 14.63 12.62 -5.08
N PRO A 32 13.77 13.63 -4.83
CA PRO A 32 12.46 13.71 -5.45
C PRO A 32 12.48 13.60 -6.99
N ALA A 33 13.45 14.21 -7.64
CA ALA A 33 13.59 14.15 -9.09
C ALA A 33 13.80 12.72 -9.60
N LEU A 34 14.74 11.97 -8.98
CA LEU A 34 14.98 10.57 -9.34
C LEU A 34 13.75 9.69 -9.10
N VAL A 35 12.99 9.94 -8.02
CA VAL A 35 11.75 9.18 -7.75
C VAL A 35 10.73 9.42 -8.86
N ALA A 36 10.50 10.66 -9.24
CA ALA A 36 9.55 11.02 -10.30
C ALA A 36 9.98 10.54 -11.68
N GLU A 37 11.29 10.49 -11.96
CA GLU A 37 11.85 10.01 -13.22
C GLU A 37 11.69 8.49 -13.41
N HIS A 38 11.88 7.72 -12.34
CA HIS A 38 11.99 6.26 -12.45
C HIS A 38 10.75 5.49 -11.97
N THR A 39 9.79 6.16 -11.32
CA THR A 39 8.62 5.49 -10.73
C THR A 39 7.35 6.31 -10.90
N PRO A 40 6.16 5.70 -10.85
CA PRO A 40 4.89 6.43 -10.78
C PRO A 40 4.63 6.97 -9.37
N CYS A 41 5.66 7.53 -8.72
CA CYS A 41 5.57 8.13 -7.40
C CYS A 41 6.15 9.54 -7.39
N THR A 42 5.73 10.35 -6.44
CA THR A 42 6.43 11.59 -6.06
C THR A 42 6.86 11.53 -4.60
N LEU A 43 7.99 12.14 -4.31
CA LEU A 43 8.53 12.25 -2.96
C LEU A 43 8.57 13.72 -2.54
N HIS A 44 8.02 14.02 -1.37
CA HIS A 44 8.06 15.33 -0.74
C HIS A 44 8.74 15.22 0.61
N LEU A 45 9.64 16.12 0.91
CA LEU A 45 10.39 16.18 2.17
C LEU A 45 9.88 17.33 3.03
N SER A 46 9.90 17.16 4.35
CA SER A 46 9.49 18.19 5.33
C SER A 46 8.09 18.76 5.04
N VAL A 47 7.12 17.88 4.83
CA VAL A 47 5.76 18.28 4.36
C VAL A 47 4.90 18.92 5.44
N LEU A 48 5.09 18.53 6.69
CA LEU A 48 4.37 19.10 7.82
C LEU A 48 5.23 20.15 8.53
N PRO A 49 4.62 21.12 9.23
CA PRO A 49 5.34 21.91 10.22
C PRO A 49 6.11 20.98 11.17
N PRO A 50 7.39 21.24 11.50
CA PRO A 50 8.23 20.32 12.27
C PRO A 50 7.63 19.92 13.62
N GLU A 51 6.96 20.87 14.29
CA GLU A 51 6.27 20.62 15.57
C GLU A 51 5.10 19.67 15.40
N LEU A 52 4.26 19.85 14.37
CA LEU A 52 3.15 18.94 14.06
C LEU A 52 3.66 17.55 13.74
N ALA A 53 4.74 17.42 12.97
CA ALA A 53 5.36 16.13 12.64
C ALA A 53 5.82 15.40 13.91
N CYS A 54 6.37 16.12 14.89
CA CYS A 54 6.77 15.54 16.18
C CYS A 54 5.56 15.17 17.04
N ARG A 55 4.57 16.06 17.19
CA ARG A 55 3.33 15.75 17.93
C ARG A 55 2.66 14.51 17.37
N LEU A 56 2.47 14.45 16.05
CA LEU A 56 1.88 13.29 15.38
C LEU A 56 2.70 12.01 15.60
N PHE A 57 4.04 12.11 15.53
CA PHE A 57 4.91 10.98 15.83
C PHE A 57 4.66 10.45 17.25
N TYR A 58 4.61 11.30 18.26
CA TYR A 58 4.37 10.91 19.64
C TYR A 58 2.97 10.32 19.84
N THR A 59 1.93 10.97 19.31
CA THR A 59 0.55 10.47 19.35
C THR A 59 0.45 9.06 18.79
N MET A 60 1.07 8.82 17.62
CA MET A 60 1.05 7.51 16.97
C MET A 60 1.93 6.47 17.68
N MET A 61 3.02 6.89 18.32
CA MET A 61 3.83 6.00 19.15
C MET A 61 3.04 5.51 20.36
N ASP A 62 2.27 6.39 21.02
CA ASP A 62 1.41 6.00 22.14
C ASP A 62 0.28 5.09 21.68
N ALA A 63 -0.45 5.47 20.64
CA ALA A 63 -1.51 4.65 20.07
C ALA A 63 -1.00 3.26 19.62
N SER A 64 0.24 3.18 19.18
CA SER A 64 0.84 1.92 18.69
C SER A 64 1.07 0.87 19.79
N LYS A 65 0.92 1.22 21.06
CA LYS A 65 1.00 0.26 22.18
C LYS A 65 -0.16 -0.74 22.13
N GLU A 66 -1.31 -0.32 21.59
CA GLU A 66 -2.51 -1.14 21.43
C GLU A 66 -2.62 -1.82 20.06
N TRP A 67 -1.69 -1.52 19.13
CA TRP A 67 -1.74 -2.10 17.80
C TRP A 67 -1.36 -3.58 17.82
N LYS A 68 -1.87 -4.32 16.84
CA LYS A 68 -1.72 -5.77 16.76
C LYS A 68 -0.95 -6.17 15.50
N ARG A 69 -0.34 -7.35 15.55
CA ARG A 69 0.20 -8.03 14.38
C ARG A 69 -0.94 -8.74 13.65
N ASN A 70 -0.98 -8.61 12.34
CA ASN A 70 -1.96 -9.32 11.53
C ASN A 70 -1.58 -10.79 11.39
N LYS A 71 -2.58 -11.67 11.44
CA LYS A 71 -2.42 -13.11 11.22
C LYS A 71 -3.25 -13.58 10.04
N TRP A 72 -2.69 -14.45 9.22
CA TRP A 72 -3.38 -15.07 8.10
C TRP A 72 -2.78 -16.43 7.75
N TRP A 73 -3.55 -17.26 7.07
CA TRP A 73 -3.11 -18.56 6.57
C TRP A 73 -2.37 -18.42 5.24
N ILE A 74 -1.22 -19.09 5.13
CA ILE A 74 -0.47 -19.27 3.88
C ILE A 74 0.21 -20.64 3.91
N ALA A 75 0.05 -21.46 2.85
CA ALA A 75 0.66 -22.76 2.72
C ALA A 75 0.54 -23.60 4.01
N ASP A 76 -0.69 -23.77 4.48
CA ASP A 76 -1.08 -24.57 5.68
C ASP A 76 -0.46 -24.09 7.01
N LYS A 77 0.00 -22.84 7.06
CA LYS A 77 0.57 -22.23 8.27
C LYS A 77 -0.07 -20.88 8.55
N VAL A 78 -0.24 -20.60 9.85
CA VAL A 78 -0.54 -19.24 10.29
C VAL A 78 0.74 -18.41 10.23
N VAL A 79 0.70 -17.34 9.46
CA VAL A 79 1.77 -16.34 9.37
C VAL A 79 1.35 -15.09 10.11
N GLU A 80 2.27 -14.46 10.81
CA GLU A 80 2.07 -13.20 11.51
C GLU A 80 2.92 -12.09 10.89
N SER A 81 2.34 -10.88 10.76
CA SER A 81 3.11 -9.72 10.28
C SER A 81 4.26 -9.40 11.24
N PRO A 82 5.47 -9.12 10.73
CA PRO A 82 6.59 -8.75 11.60
C PRO A 82 6.47 -7.35 12.21
N HIS A 83 5.48 -6.57 11.83
CA HIS A 83 5.23 -5.18 12.28
C HIS A 83 3.82 -5.06 12.89
N LEU A 84 3.61 -4.00 13.66
CA LEU A 84 2.30 -3.67 14.23
C LEU A 84 1.52 -2.80 13.24
N THR A 85 0.18 -2.97 13.22
CA THR A 85 -0.70 -2.19 12.34
C THR A 85 -2.02 -1.83 13.03
N SER A 86 -2.60 -0.72 12.58
CA SER A 86 -3.96 -0.30 12.92
C SER A 86 -4.55 0.50 11.79
N PHE A 87 -5.89 0.63 11.80
CA PHE A 87 -6.64 1.45 10.84
C PHE A 87 -7.35 2.57 11.58
N TYR A 88 -7.48 3.70 10.91
CA TYR A 88 -8.19 4.88 11.38
C TYR A 88 -9.14 5.35 10.29
N VAL A 89 -10.23 5.99 10.67
CA VAL A 89 -11.26 6.49 9.75
C VAL A 89 -11.64 7.93 10.06
N ARG A 90 -12.08 8.64 9.04
CA ARG A 90 -12.65 9.96 9.17
C ARG A 90 -13.89 10.11 8.30
N LYS A 91 -14.85 10.91 8.76
CA LYS A 91 -16.02 11.28 7.97
C LYS A 91 -15.59 12.22 6.84
N THR A 92 -16.12 12.00 5.66
CA THR A 92 -15.86 12.85 4.50
C THR A 92 -17.16 13.53 4.09
N ASP A 93 -17.21 14.85 4.25
CA ASP A 93 -18.39 15.64 3.93
C ASP A 93 -18.77 15.50 2.45
N GLY A 94 -20.07 15.33 2.20
CA GLY A 94 -20.62 15.12 0.87
C GLY A 94 -20.55 13.69 0.35
N LEU A 95 -19.71 12.82 0.92
CA LEU A 95 -19.59 11.41 0.54
C LEU A 95 -20.26 10.47 1.55
N ASP A 96 -20.20 10.81 2.84
CA ASP A 96 -20.76 9.99 3.92
C ASP A 96 -22.05 10.65 4.44
N LYS A 97 -23.20 10.17 3.93
CA LYS A 97 -24.52 10.80 4.17
C LYS A 97 -25.22 10.34 5.46
N ASN A 98 -24.79 9.24 6.06
CA ASN A 98 -25.42 8.68 7.27
C ASN A 98 -24.47 8.70 8.47
N GLU A 99 -25.06 8.59 9.68
CA GLU A 99 -24.28 8.59 10.92
C GLU A 99 -23.48 7.29 11.14
N ALA A 100 -23.86 6.21 10.46
CA ALA A 100 -23.18 4.91 10.50
C ALA A 100 -21.95 4.81 9.58
N TRP A 101 -21.36 5.92 9.16
CA TRP A 101 -20.20 5.92 8.28
C TRP A 101 -18.99 5.14 8.85
N GLN A 102 -18.84 5.05 10.16
CA GLN A 102 -17.82 4.21 10.77
C GLN A 102 -18.07 2.72 10.51
N GLU A 103 -19.34 2.27 10.53
CA GLU A 103 -19.71 0.89 10.21
C GLU A 103 -19.51 0.60 8.72
N THR A 104 -19.83 1.56 7.85
CA THR A 104 -19.58 1.42 6.41
C THR A 104 -18.09 1.44 6.06
N ALA A 105 -17.27 1.99 6.93
CA ALA A 105 -15.81 1.95 6.84
C ALA A 105 -15.20 0.71 7.54
N GLN A 106 -16.04 -0.16 8.15
CA GLN A 106 -15.61 -1.47 8.61
C GLN A 106 -14.96 -2.25 7.49
N TYR A 107 -13.80 -2.78 7.79
CA TYR A 107 -12.92 -3.33 6.80
C TYR A 107 -12.87 -4.86 6.90
N TRP A 108 -13.11 -5.52 5.80
CA TRP A 108 -12.85 -6.95 5.69
C TRP A 108 -11.37 -7.15 5.36
N TYR A 109 -10.60 -7.54 6.36
CA TYR A 109 -9.18 -7.80 6.18
C TYR A 109 -8.89 -9.29 6.23
N ASN A 110 -8.26 -9.79 5.20
CA ASN A 110 -7.94 -11.22 5.07
C ASN A 110 -9.15 -12.15 5.28
N GLY A 111 -10.34 -11.78 4.78
CA GLY A 111 -11.55 -12.58 4.90
C GLY A 111 -12.24 -12.54 6.27
N ARG A 112 -11.82 -11.64 7.16
CA ARG A 112 -12.44 -11.40 8.48
C ARG A 112 -12.88 -9.95 8.61
N LEU A 113 -14.08 -9.75 9.15
CA LEU A 113 -14.55 -8.43 9.53
C LEU A 113 -13.75 -7.94 10.74
N THR A 114 -13.21 -6.74 10.65
CA THR A 114 -12.52 -6.08 11.77
C THR A 114 -13.50 -5.28 12.62
N ASP A 115 -13.12 -4.98 13.86
CA ASP A 115 -13.83 -4.00 14.67
C ASP A 115 -13.86 -2.64 13.97
N PRO A 116 -14.86 -1.77 14.27
CA PRO A 116 -14.90 -0.42 13.72
C PRO A 116 -13.60 0.32 14.03
N PRO A 117 -12.92 0.88 13.03
CA PRO A 117 -11.67 1.61 13.26
C PRO A 117 -11.90 2.87 14.10
N PRO A 118 -10.96 3.27 14.95
CA PRO A 118 -11.01 4.54 15.65
C PRO A 118 -10.96 5.72 14.68
N LYS A 119 -11.45 6.88 15.13
CA LYS A 119 -11.35 8.14 14.40
C LYS A 119 -9.91 8.62 14.28
N PHE A 120 -9.62 9.45 13.29
CA PHE A 120 -8.35 10.14 13.21
C PHE A 120 -8.12 10.94 14.52
N PRO A 121 -6.95 10.82 15.17
CA PRO A 121 -6.51 11.79 16.18
C PRO A 121 -6.41 13.20 15.60
N SER A 122 -6.48 14.23 16.43
CA SER A 122 -6.42 15.64 16.00
C SER A 122 -5.20 15.97 15.16
N GLU A 123 -4.03 15.47 15.56
CA GLU A 123 -2.78 15.69 14.82
C GLU A 123 -2.79 14.98 13.45
N MET A 124 -3.50 13.85 13.35
CA MET A 124 -3.66 13.15 12.07
C MET A 124 -4.64 13.89 11.16
N GLU A 125 -5.70 14.50 11.68
CA GLU A 125 -6.61 15.36 10.92
C GLU A 125 -5.87 16.56 10.34
N GLU A 126 -5.13 17.30 11.18
CA GLU A 126 -4.33 18.46 10.78
C GLU A 126 -3.30 18.07 9.69
N ALA A 127 -2.60 16.94 9.87
CA ALA A 127 -1.66 16.43 8.89
C ALA A 127 -2.36 15.99 7.59
N CYS A 128 -3.54 15.39 7.68
CA CYS A 128 -4.31 14.92 6.53
C CYS A 128 -4.72 16.08 5.62
N GLU A 129 -5.15 17.22 6.16
CA GLU A 129 -5.49 18.42 5.38
C GLU A 129 -4.31 18.92 4.54
N ILE A 130 -3.10 18.87 5.12
CA ILE A 130 -1.88 19.27 4.40
C ILE A 130 -1.57 18.24 3.30
N VAL A 131 -1.66 16.96 3.62
CA VAL A 131 -1.43 15.86 2.66
C VAL A 131 -2.42 15.94 1.51
N GLU A 132 -3.70 16.16 1.76
CA GLU A 132 -4.74 16.30 0.73
C GLU A 132 -4.43 17.43 -0.26
N ARG A 133 -3.99 18.57 0.24
CA ARG A 133 -3.59 19.71 -0.63
C ARG A 133 -2.44 19.31 -1.56
N ILE A 134 -1.40 18.65 -1.01
CA ILE A 134 -0.24 18.21 -1.80
C ILE A 134 -0.66 17.17 -2.83
N VAL A 135 -1.44 16.15 -2.42
CA VAL A 135 -1.92 15.10 -3.33
C VAL A 135 -2.71 15.69 -4.48
N ASN A 136 -3.65 16.58 -4.18
CA ASN A 136 -4.48 17.21 -5.21
C ASN A 136 -3.67 18.11 -6.16
N GLN A 137 -2.62 18.79 -5.66
CA GLN A 137 -1.69 19.54 -6.51
C GLN A 137 -0.94 18.61 -7.47
N GLU A 138 -0.43 17.46 -6.97
CA GLU A 138 0.27 16.48 -7.82
C GLU A 138 -0.68 15.82 -8.83
N MET A 139 -1.90 15.49 -8.43
CA MET A 139 -2.89 14.89 -9.34
C MET A 139 -3.26 15.80 -10.52
N ARG A 140 -3.28 17.12 -10.32
CA ARG A 140 -3.54 18.10 -11.39
C ARG A 140 -2.42 18.18 -12.44
N LYS A 141 -1.20 17.77 -12.10
CA LYS A 141 -0.03 17.80 -12.99
C LYS A 141 0.02 16.64 -13.98
N ARG A 142 -0.82 15.62 -13.83
CA ARG A 142 -0.79 14.42 -14.64
C ARG A 142 -2.12 14.10 -15.32
N LYS A 143 -2.04 13.35 -16.42
CA LYS A 143 -3.24 12.80 -17.06
C LYS A 143 -3.92 11.76 -16.15
N ARG A 144 -5.25 11.77 -16.15
CA ARG A 144 -6.09 10.81 -15.41
C ARG A 144 -6.30 9.55 -16.25
N PHE A 145 -6.41 8.40 -15.56
CA PHE A 145 -6.78 7.14 -16.19
C PHE A 145 -8.30 7.00 -16.27
N LYS A 146 -8.80 6.28 -17.29
CA LYS A 146 -10.26 6.12 -17.53
C LYS A 146 -11.03 5.48 -16.36
N LEU A 147 -10.38 4.62 -15.58
CA LEU A 147 -10.98 3.93 -14.44
C LEU A 147 -10.64 4.59 -13.09
N GLU A 148 -9.85 5.64 -13.11
CA GLU A 148 -9.53 6.40 -11.91
C GLU A 148 -10.76 7.12 -11.38
N TRP A 149 -10.86 7.24 -10.05
CA TRP A 149 -11.98 7.92 -9.42
C TRP A 149 -12.11 9.38 -9.88
N SER A 150 -13.33 9.78 -10.23
CA SER A 150 -13.73 11.17 -10.39
C SER A 150 -14.92 11.44 -9.48
N SER A 151 -14.85 12.45 -8.62
CA SER A 151 -15.94 12.79 -7.70
C SER A 151 -17.14 13.44 -8.37
N SER A 152 -17.02 13.83 -9.63
CA SER A 152 -18.10 14.49 -10.38
C SER A 152 -18.64 13.57 -11.47
N ALA A 153 -19.95 13.35 -11.42
CA ALA A 153 -20.69 12.79 -12.57
C ALA A 153 -20.72 13.77 -13.76
N THR A 154 -20.28 15.01 -13.57
CA THR A 154 -20.28 16.10 -14.54
C THR A 154 -18.91 16.35 -15.17
N GLY A 155 -17.88 15.58 -14.82
CA GLY A 155 -16.53 15.74 -15.42
C GLY A 155 -15.75 16.97 -14.93
N ASP A 156 -16.19 17.63 -13.85
CA ASP A 156 -15.51 18.78 -13.30
C ASP A 156 -14.09 18.46 -12.84
N ALA A 157 -13.12 19.28 -13.23
CA ALA A 157 -11.70 19.19 -12.88
C ALA A 157 -11.41 19.28 -11.36
N ASP A 158 -12.43 19.53 -10.55
CA ASP A 158 -12.37 19.71 -9.09
C ASP A 158 -12.66 18.47 -8.27
N SER A 159 -12.57 17.27 -8.88
CA SER A 159 -12.69 16.03 -8.11
C SER A 159 -11.51 15.89 -7.14
N LEU A 160 -11.70 16.41 -5.93
CA LEU A 160 -10.68 16.37 -4.90
C LEU A 160 -10.51 14.95 -4.35
N TRP A 161 -9.27 14.51 -4.31
CA TRP A 161 -8.90 13.35 -3.52
C TRP A 161 -9.02 13.73 -2.03
N ARG A 162 -9.76 12.95 -1.26
CA ARG A 162 -9.95 13.15 0.18
C ARG A 162 -9.73 11.82 0.88
N ALA A 163 -8.77 11.78 1.80
CA ALA A 163 -8.52 10.58 2.57
C ALA A 163 -9.62 10.38 3.62
N ASN A 164 -10.21 9.20 3.64
CA ASN A 164 -11.20 8.81 4.64
C ASN A 164 -10.77 7.60 5.48
N VAL A 165 -9.65 6.99 5.12
CA VAL A 165 -9.02 5.90 5.87
C VAL A 165 -7.51 6.10 5.92
N ALA A 166 -6.90 5.78 7.06
CA ALA A 166 -5.47 5.70 7.22
C ALA A 166 -5.09 4.32 7.78
N ALA A 167 -4.25 3.58 7.05
CA ALA A 167 -3.58 2.40 7.59
C ALA A 167 -2.24 2.82 8.18
N SER A 168 -2.05 2.56 9.47
CA SER A 168 -0.86 2.96 10.20
C SER A 168 -0.04 1.74 10.59
N ASN A 169 1.26 1.80 10.32
CA ASN A 169 2.19 0.73 10.64
C ASN A 169 3.32 1.25 11.53
N ARG A 170 3.74 0.43 12.51
CA ARG A 170 4.93 0.68 13.32
C ARG A 170 5.99 -0.38 13.02
N TYR A 171 7.19 0.09 12.69
CA TYR A 171 8.38 -0.75 12.49
C TYR A 171 9.42 -0.39 13.54
N GLN A 172 9.69 -1.32 14.45
CA GLN A 172 10.72 -1.15 15.48
C GLN A 172 12.02 -1.83 15.09
N GLY A 173 13.10 -1.07 15.13
CA GLY A 173 14.43 -1.57 14.77
C GLY A 173 14.54 -1.95 13.29
N GLY A 174 15.60 -2.66 12.93
CA GLY A 174 15.90 -3.04 11.55
C GLY A 174 15.18 -4.31 11.07
N LYS A 175 14.72 -5.17 11.97
CA LYS A 175 14.17 -6.50 11.62
C LYS A 175 12.70 -6.44 11.21
N GLU A 176 11.90 -5.56 11.82
CA GLU A 176 10.49 -5.42 11.45
C GLU A 176 10.36 -4.92 10.02
N SER A 177 9.50 -5.53 9.25
CA SER A 177 9.46 -5.38 7.79
C SER A 177 8.07 -5.71 7.24
N VAL A 178 7.84 -5.37 5.98
CA VAL A 178 6.74 -5.92 5.19
C VAL A 178 7.29 -6.35 3.83
N GLY A 179 6.92 -7.56 3.40
CA GLY A 179 7.34 -8.13 2.12
C GLY A 179 6.74 -7.40 0.91
N PHE A 180 7.21 -7.73 -0.29
CA PHE A 180 6.68 -7.16 -1.54
C PHE A 180 5.22 -7.53 -1.75
N HIS A 181 4.35 -6.53 -1.76
CA HIS A 181 2.90 -6.65 -1.95
C HIS A 181 2.36 -5.46 -2.77
N CYS A 182 1.12 -5.55 -3.21
CA CYS A 182 0.29 -4.42 -3.64
C CYS A 182 -0.79 -4.22 -2.60
N ASP A 183 -1.26 -2.99 -2.42
CA ASP A 183 -2.44 -2.74 -1.61
C ASP A 183 -3.66 -3.46 -2.21
N HIS A 184 -4.58 -3.90 -1.36
CA HIS A 184 -5.85 -4.47 -1.83
C HIS A 184 -6.67 -3.37 -2.50
N LEU A 185 -7.05 -3.58 -3.75
CA LEU A 185 -7.86 -2.62 -4.51
C LEU A 185 -9.35 -2.64 -4.16
N THR A 186 -9.78 -3.55 -3.30
CA THR A 186 -11.19 -3.81 -2.99
C THR A 186 -11.98 -2.54 -2.65
N TYR A 187 -11.44 -1.68 -1.79
CA TYR A 187 -12.09 -0.42 -1.39
C TYR A 187 -11.53 0.80 -2.12
N LEU A 188 -10.40 0.65 -2.77
CA LEU A 188 -9.70 1.71 -3.49
C LEU A 188 -10.21 1.86 -4.93
N GLY A 189 -10.66 0.76 -5.53
CA GLY A 189 -10.94 0.68 -6.94
C GLY A 189 -9.68 0.70 -7.81
N PRO A 190 -9.84 0.69 -9.15
CA PRO A 190 -8.76 0.83 -10.12
C PRO A 190 -8.00 2.15 -10.00
N TYR A 191 -6.71 2.09 -10.29
CA TYR A 191 -5.81 3.25 -10.37
C TYR A 191 -5.83 4.17 -9.15
N PRO A 192 -5.70 3.64 -7.93
CA PRO A 192 -5.76 4.47 -6.74
C PRO A 192 -4.54 5.37 -6.61
N THR A 193 -4.76 6.57 -6.08
CA THR A 193 -3.70 7.41 -5.53
C THR A 193 -3.64 7.19 -4.02
N ILE A 194 -2.45 6.89 -3.50
CA ILE A 194 -2.22 6.56 -2.10
C ILE A 194 -1.09 7.45 -1.56
N ALA A 195 -1.30 8.08 -0.42
CA ALA A 195 -0.33 8.97 0.19
C ALA A 195 0.25 8.36 1.46
N SER A 196 1.56 8.17 1.52
CA SER A 196 2.28 7.49 2.59
C SER A 196 3.21 8.45 3.31
N LEU A 197 2.82 8.88 4.52
CA LEU A 197 3.61 9.75 5.40
C LEU A 197 4.51 8.88 6.28
N SER A 198 5.80 9.22 6.33
CA SER A 198 6.81 8.57 7.17
C SER A 198 7.25 9.47 8.29
N LEU A 199 7.25 8.96 9.51
CA LEU A 199 7.68 9.65 10.73
C LEU A 199 8.69 8.78 11.49
N GLY A 200 9.67 9.40 12.15
CA GLY A 200 10.66 8.69 12.95
C GLY A 200 11.88 8.25 12.15
N THR A 201 12.40 7.07 12.47
CA THR A 201 13.63 6.51 11.90
C THR A 201 13.54 6.27 10.41
N ARG A 202 14.60 6.57 9.67
CA ARG A 202 14.69 6.36 8.22
C ARG A 202 14.69 4.86 7.87
N ARG A 203 13.83 4.50 6.91
CA ARG A 203 13.76 3.16 6.33
C ARG A 203 13.66 3.25 4.81
N ASN A 204 14.15 2.23 4.13
CA ASN A 204 13.94 2.12 2.69
C ASN A 204 12.50 1.69 2.39
N PHE A 205 11.86 2.40 1.48
CA PHE A 205 10.66 1.98 0.78
C PHE A 205 11.10 1.44 -0.58
N SER A 206 10.86 0.17 -0.81
CA SER A 206 11.30 -0.50 -2.04
C SER A 206 10.13 -0.71 -2.98
N LEU A 207 10.30 -0.31 -4.24
CA LEU A 207 9.38 -0.58 -5.34
C LEU A 207 10.03 -1.59 -6.28
N ARG A 208 9.26 -2.58 -6.72
CA ARG A 208 9.69 -3.57 -7.72
C ARG A 208 8.69 -3.65 -8.84
N GLU A 209 9.16 -3.49 -10.06
CA GLU A 209 8.34 -3.68 -11.25
C GLU A 209 7.76 -5.09 -11.34
N VAL A 210 6.55 -5.19 -11.84
CA VAL A 210 5.94 -6.46 -12.28
C VAL A 210 6.11 -6.55 -13.80
N ILE A 211 6.89 -7.51 -14.26
CA ILE A 211 7.12 -7.72 -15.69
C ILE A 211 5.92 -8.44 -16.30
N PRO A 212 5.23 -7.84 -17.30
CA PRO A 212 4.16 -8.50 -18.04
C PRO A 212 4.64 -9.79 -18.73
N THR A 213 3.70 -10.71 -18.96
CA THR A 213 4.02 -12.02 -19.52
C THR A 213 4.72 -11.93 -20.89
N HIS A 214 4.29 -11.01 -21.75
CA HIS A 214 4.88 -10.82 -23.08
C HIS A 214 6.33 -10.25 -23.06
N GLN A 215 6.74 -9.65 -21.93
CA GLN A 215 8.09 -9.11 -21.72
C GLN A 215 9.01 -10.06 -20.94
N LYS A 216 8.49 -11.21 -20.47
CA LYS A 216 9.31 -12.20 -19.77
C LYS A 216 10.40 -12.74 -20.67
N GLY A 217 11.63 -12.75 -20.16
CA GLY A 217 12.82 -13.15 -20.92
C GLY A 217 13.41 -12.03 -21.78
N LEU A 218 12.68 -10.97 -22.10
CA LEU A 218 13.21 -9.82 -22.87
C LEU A 218 13.89 -8.78 -21.96
N ARG A 219 13.34 -8.56 -20.77
CA ARG A 219 13.93 -7.66 -19.78
C ARG A 219 13.76 -8.19 -18.35
N LYS A 220 14.52 -7.63 -17.42
CA LYS A 220 14.47 -7.97 -16.02
C LYS A 220 13.73 -6.90 -15.22
N SER A 221 13.12 -7.35 -14.10
CA SER A 221 12.49 -6.45 -13.14
C SER A 221 13.54 -5.60 -12.43
N GLN A 222 13.34 -4.29 -12.43
CA GLN A 222 14.12 -3.35 -11.64
C GLN A 222 13.49 -3.19 -10.24
N THR A 223 14.35 -3.08 -9.24
CA THR A 223 13.95 -2.69 -7.88
C THR A 223 14.52 -1.32 -7.57
N PHE A 224 13.69 -0.44 -7.05
CA PHE A 224 14.06 0.91 -6.63
C PHE A 224 13.95 1.01 -5.11
N ASN A 225 14.95 1.60 -4.45
CA ASN A 225 14.95 1.88 -3.04
C ASN A 225 14.84 3.39 -2.81
N ILE A 226 13.81 3.83 -2.11
CA ILE A 226 13.58 5.22 -1.76
C ILE A 226 13.80 5.36 -0.23
N PRO A 227 14.87 6.03 0.22
CA PRO A 227 15.12 6.21 1.65
C PRO A 227 14.15 7.27 2.21
N LEU A 228 13.21 6.83 3.06
CA LEU A 228 12.20 7.67 3.68
C LEU A 228 12.56 8.00 5.12
N GLY A 229 12.83 9.26 5.40
CA GLY A 229 13.08 9.80 6.73
C GLY A 229 11.83 10.38 7.40
N HIS A 230 12.03 10.97 8.58
CA HIS A 230 10.99 11.69 9.30
C HIS A 230 10.40 12.83 8.45
N ASN A 231 9.08 12.98 8.50
CA ASN A 231 8.33 14.03 7.81
C ASN A 231 8.50 14.00 6.28
N SER A 232 8.58 12.80 5.70
CA SER A 232 8.57 12.59 4.26
C SER A 232 7.26 11.96 3.79
N LEU A 233 6.73 12.45 2.67
CA LEU A 233 5.52 11.96 2.04
C LEU A 233 5.86 11.36 0.69
N THR A 234 5.51 10.08 0.49
CA THR A 234 5.55 9.42 -0.81
C THR A 234 4.12 9.29 -1.32
N ILE A 235 3.85 9.83 -2.48
CA ILE A 235 2.58 9.65 -3.17
C ILE A 235 2.77 8.58 -4.23
N MET A 236 2.12 7.44 -4.05
CA MET A 236 1.97 6.41 -5.08
C MET A 236 0.80 6.81 -5.96
N HIS A 237 1.08 7.29 -7.16
CA HIS A 237 0.07 7.72 -8.12
C HIS A 237 -0.65 6.54 -8.75
N ALA A 238 -1.73 6.82 -9.45
CA ALA A 238 -2.43 5.88 -10.32
C ALA A 238 -1.43 5.11 -11.21
N SER A 239 -1.65 3.83 -11.42
CA SER A 239 -0.77 2.83 -12.04
C SER A 239 0.33 2.23 -11.13
N CYS A 240 0.63 2.81 -9.98
CA CYS A 240 1.65 2.24 -9.09
C CYS A 240 1.26 0.85 -8.58
N GLN A 241 0.01 0.67 -8.12
CA GLN A 241 -0.47 -0.61 -7.61
C GLN A 241 -0.66 -1.67 -8.71
N GLU A 242 -0.84 -1.24 -9.94
CA GLU A 242 -1.03 -2.10 -11.11
C GLU A 242 0.30 -2.59 -11.69
N ASN A 243 1.36 -1.80 -11.59
CA ASN A 243 2.64 -2.10 -12.26
C ASN A 243 3.78 -2.40 -11.29
N PHE A 244 3.64 -2.12 -10.00
CA PHE A 244 4.67 -2.31 -8.99
C PHE A 244 4.17 -3.05 -7.77
N LYS A 245 5.09 -3.75 -7.12
CA LYS A 245 4.96 -4.19 -5.73
C LYS A 245 5.84 -3.33 -4.86
N HIS A 246 5.41 -3.06 -3.64
CA HIS A 246 6.20 -2.28 -2.68
C HIS A 246 6.46 -3.05 -1.38
N SER A 247 7.51 -2.64 -0.67
CA SER A 247 7.93 -3.28 0.58
C SER A 247 8.69 -2.30 1.49
N ILE A 248 8.75 -2.65 2.78
CA ILE A 248 9.73 -2.11 3.72
C ILE A 248 10.66 -3.27 4.09
N PRO A 249 11.82 -3.41 3.44
CA PRO A 249 12.72 -4.53 3.69
C PRO A 249 13.36 -4.43 5.08
N PRO A 250 13.81 -5.54 5.68
CA PRO A 250 14.67 -5.50 6.84
C PRO A 250 15.98 -4.79 6.50
N GLN A 251 16.56 -4.11 7.47
CA GLN A 251 17.84 -3.41 7.36
C GLN A 251 18.79 -3.88 8.45
N GLN A 252 20.06 -4.10 8.12
CA GLN A 252 21.08 -4.50 9.10
C GLN A 252 21.46 -3.35 10.04
N ALA A 253 21.50 -2.14 9.51
CA ALA A 253 21.74 -0.91 10.27
C ALA A 253 20.60 0.08 10.01
N ILE A 254 20.22 0.81 11.05
CA ILE A 254 19.23 1.87 11.02
C ILE A 254 19.74 3.10 11.77
N ASP A 255 19.31 4.26 11.33
CA ASP A 255 19.59 5.51 12.05
C ASP A 255 18.73 5.58 13.32
N ILE A 256 19.25 6.23 14.34
CA ILE A 256 18.47 6.61 15.52
C ILE A 256 17.87 7.98 15.27
N PHE A 257 16.55 8.04 15.31
CA PHE A 257 15.81 9.30 15.18
C PHE A 257 15.80 10.03 16.52
N LYS A 258 16.22 11.29 16.51
CA LYS A 258 16.08 12.22 17.63
C LYS A 258 15.07 13.29 17.22
N PRO A 259 13.86 13.32 17.81
CA PRO A 259 12.88 14.35 17.49
C PRO A 259 13.43 15.75 17.71
N PRO A 260 13.17 16.73 16.81
CA PRO A 260 13.64 18.11 17.02
C PRO A 260 12.87 18.86 18.10
N PHE A 261 11.68 18.40 18.48
CA PHE A 261 10.86 18.99 19.55
C PHE A 261 10.54 17.95 20.61
N PRO A 262 10.53 18.33 21.90
CA PRO A 262 10.13 17.45 22.98
C PRO A 262 8.61 17.19 22.93
N ARG A 263 8.15 16.16 23.65
CA ARG A 263 6.72 15.82 23.76
C ARG A 263 5.93 16.94 24.45
N GLU A 264 6.52 17.50 25.52
CA GLU A 264 5.99 18.59 26.30
C GLU A 264 7.09 19.63 26.55
N PRO A 265 6.73 20.91 26.75
CA PRO A 265 7.72 21.93 27.05
C PRO A 265 8.59 21.54 28.26
N GLY A 266 9.91 21.55 28.08
CA GLY A 266 10.87 21.18 29.13
C GLY A 266 11.09 19.67 29.34
N ALA A 267 10.37 18.80 28.68
CA ALA A 267 10.60 17.37 28.74
C ALA A 267 11.89 16.96 28.02
N ALA A 268 12.53 15.90 28.49
CA ALA A 268 13.70 15.32 27.82
C ALA A 268 13.29 14.72 26.45
N ILE A 269 14.16 14.92 25.46
CA ILE A 269 13.97 14.34 24.13
C ILE A 269 14.55 12.93 24.11
N GLU A 270 13.70 11.94 23.96
CA GLU A 270 14.08 10.54 23.83
C GLU A 270 14.36 10.18 22.37
N SER A 271 15.47 9.50 22.15
CA SER A 271 15.80 8.94 20.84
C SER A 271 14.96 7.69 20.55
N SER A 272 14.64 7.46 19.29
CA SER A 272 13.81 6.32 18.87
C SER A 272 14.42 5.60 17.68
N ASN A 273 14.29 4.27 17.67
CA ASN A 273 14.59 3.43 16.53
C ASN A 273 13.31 2.98 15.80
N CYS A 274 12.18 3.64 16.07
CA CYS A 274 10.89 3.36 15.45
C CYS A 274 10.63 4.22 14.24
N ARG A 275 10.01 3.61 13.22
CA ARG A 275 9.33 4.30 12.14
C ARG A 275 7.83 4.11 12.29
N ILE A 276 7.09 5.19 12.27
CA ILE A 276 5.65 5.20 12.04
C ILE A 276 5.40 5.52 10.57
N ASN A 277 4.51 4.77 9.96
CA ASN A 277 4.02 5.04 8.62
C ASN A 277 2.51 5.20 8.66
N ILE A 278 2.01 6.29 8.14
CA ILE A 278 0.58 6.58 8.00
C ILE A 278 0.27 6.60 6.51
N THR A 279 -0.51 5.62 6.05
CA THR A 279 -0.89 5.49 4.64
C THR A 279 -2.33 5.95 4.47
N PHE A 280 -2.49 7.19 4.03
CA PHE A 280 -3.78 7.81 3.74
C PHE A 280 -4.36 7.26 2.44
N ARG A 281 -5.62 6.87 2.47
CA ARG A 281 -6.35 6.25 1.37
C ARG A 281 -7.73 6.86 1.23
N PHE A 282 -8.21 6.89 0.00
CA PHE A 282 -9.60 7.19 -0.31
C PHE A 282 -10.34 5.90 -0.63
N TYR A 283 -11.20 5.45 0.29
CA TYR A 283 -12.12 4.34 0.04
C TYR A 283 -13.32 4.85 -0.72
N ARG A 284 -13.40 4.45 -1.99
CA ARG A 284 -14.42 4.90 -2.94
C ARG A 284 -15.80 4.41 -2.53
N PRO A 285 -16.85 5.27 -2.62
CA PRO A 285 -18.21 4.86 -2.29
C PRO A 285 -18.73 3.68 -3.15
N ASP A 286 -18.35 3.64 -4.44
CA ASP A 286 -18.76 2.59 -5.38
C ASP A 286 -17.97 1.27 -5.20
N PHE A 287 -16.98 1.23 -4.30
CA PHE A 287 -16.20 0.05 -3.94
C PHE A 287 -16.34 -0.33 -2.46
N ARG A 288 -17.36 0.16 -1.75
CA ARG A 288 -17.68 -0.22 -0.38
C ARG A 288 -18.84 -1.22 -0.34
N PRO A 289 -19.02 -2.00 0.75
CA PRO A 289 -20.28 -2.74 0.97
C PRO A 289 -21.48 -1.78 0.93
N PRO A 290 -22.64 -2.18 0.34
CA PRO A 290 -22.94 -3.49 -0.26
C PRO A 290 -22.47 -3.66 -1.72
N SER A 291 -21.79 -2.66 -2.33
CA SER A 291 -21.42 -2.68 -3.76
C SER A 291 -20.33 -3.72 -4.11
N ILE A 292 -19.71 -4.36 -3.11
CA ILE A 292 -18.68 -5.38 -3.31
C ILE A 292 -19.36 -6.75 -3.49
N PRO A 293 -19.05 -7.51 -4.57
CA PRO A 293 -19.56 -8.86 -4.73
C PRO A 293 -19.18 -9.76 -3.55
N GLN A 294 -20.10 -10.58 -3.09
CA GLN A 294 -19.86 -11.63 -2.13
C GLN A 294 -19.57 -12.94 -2.85
N CYS A 295 -18.67 -13.75 -2.33
CA CYS A 295 -18.43 -15.10 -2.82
C CYS A 295 -19.34 -16.12 -2.13
N ASP A 296 -19.32 -17.37 -2.57
CA ASP A 296 -20.14 -18.46 -2.02
C ASP A 296 -19.84 -18.75 -0.54
N CYS A 297 -18.73 -18.25 -0.01
CA CYS A 297 -18.40 -18.33 1.41
C CYS A 297 -19.10 -17.24 2.26
N GLY A 298 -19.91 -16.37 1.66
CA GLY A 298 -20.59 -15.26 2.35
C GLY A 298 -19.68 -14.09 2.75
N VAL A 299 -18.45 -14.05 2.22
CA VAL A 299 -17.51 -12.94 2.50
C VAL A 299 -17.32 -12.05 1.27
N PRO A 300 -17.08 -10.75 1.45
CA PRO A 300 -16.74 -9.86 0.34
C PRO A 300 -15.50 -10.36 -0.41
N THR A 301 -15.56 -10.29 -1.73
CA THR A 301 -14.44 -10.65 -2.61
C THR A 301 -13.36 -9.57 -2.59
N ILE A 302 -12.16 -9.93 -3.04
CA ILE A 302 -11.10 -8.94 -3.25
C ILE A 302 -10.90 -8.64 -4.73
N LEU A 303 -10.66 -7.36 -5.03
CA LEU A 303 -10.35 -6.89 -6.37
C LEU A 303 -8.86 -7.05 -6.65
N ARG A 304 -8.53 -7.69 -7.77
CA ARG A 304 -7.16 -7.89 -8.23
C ARG A 304 -6.93 -7.36 -9.64
N PRO A 305 -5.83 -6.65 -9.90
CA PRO A 305 -5.44 -6.25 -11.25
C PRO A 305 -4.78 -7.41 -12.00
N ASP A 306 -4.95 -7.44 -13.32
CA ASP A 306 -4.24 -8.39 -14.20
C ASP A 306 -2.82 -7.92 -14.54
N MET A 307 -1.98 -7.80 -13.54
CA MET A 307 -0.62 -7.27 -13.69
C MET A 307 0.24 -8.03 -14.70
N LYS A 308 -0.13 -9.26 -15.06
CA LYS A 308 0.66 -10.09 -15.98
C LYS A 308 0.31 -9.86 -17.46
N ASN A 309 -0.87 -9.35 -17.72
CA ASN A 309 -1.37 -9.15 -19.09
C ASN A 309 -1.56 -7.65 -19.42
N THR A 310 -0.87 -6.78 -18.73
CA THR A 310 -0.83 -5.34 -19.01
C THR A 310 -0.24 -5.10 -20.39
N ILE A 311 -0.86 -4.22 -21.18
CA ILE A 311 -0.39 -3.80 -22.51
C ILE A 311 -0.04 -2.33 -22.42
N ASP A 312 1.16 -1.94 -22.90
CA ASP A 312 1.67 -0.55 -22.90
C ASP A 312 1.57 0.20 -21.55
N GLY A 313 1.67 -0.58 -20.44
CA GLY A 313 1.60 -0.02 -19.09
C GLY A 313 0.17 0.37 -18.64
N GLU A 314 -0.83 0.22 -19.49
CA GLU A 314 -2.24 0.41 -19.12
C GLU A 314 -2.88 -0.92 -18.70
N MET A 315 -3.65 -0.86 -17.60
CA MET A 315 -4.41 -1.96 -17.03
C MET A 315 -5.89 -1.71 -17.28
N ASP A 316 -6.54 -2.60 -18.01
CA ASP A 316 -7.99 -2.54 -18.27
C ASP A 316 -8.77 -3.71 -17.66
N ARG A 317 -8.05 -4.71 -17.12
CA ARG A 317 -8.64 -5.93 -16.58
C ARG A 317 -8.43 -6.06 -15.09
N TYR A 318 -9.54 -6.22 -14.38
CA TYR A 318 -9.59 -6.53 -12.96
C TYR A 318 -10.57 -7.67 -12.76
N TRP A 319 -10.38 -8.44 -11.70
CA TRP A 319 -11.31 -9.50 -11.30
C TRP A 319 -11.51 -9.57 -9.80
N TRP A 320 -12.70 -10.00 -9.45
CA TRP A 320 -13.09 -10.34 -8.10
C TRP A 320 -12.76 -11.79 -7.81
N THR A 321 -12.16 -12.07 -6.65
CA THR A 321 -11.84 -13.43 -6.21
C THR A 321 -12.20 -13.66 -4.76
N CYS A 322 -12.51 -14.92 -4.40
CA CYS A 322 -12.67 -15.30 -3.01
C CYS A 322 -11.36 -15.11 -2.23
N TYR A 323 -11.49 -14.64 -1.00
CA TYR A 323 -10.35 -14.50 -0.07
C TYR A 323 -10.61 -15.12 1.32
N ALA A 324 -11.67 -15.91 1.47
CA ALA A 324 -12.04 -16.57 2.72
C ALA A 324 -10.91 -17.46 3.25
N GLY A 325 -10.12 -18.10 2.38
CA GLY A 325 -9.03 -18.98 2.75
C GLY A 325 -7.95 -18.33 3.62
N ALA A 326 -7.79 -17.00 3.57
CA ALA A 326 -6.82 -16.30 4.42
C ALA A 326 -7.13 -16.43 5.93
N GLN A 327 -8.39 -16.72 6.31
CA GLN A 327 -8.82 -16.93 7.69
C GLN A 327 -9.41 -18.34 7.94
N ASN A 328 -9.53 -19.16 6.91
CA ASN A 328 -10.16 -20.48 6.98
C ASN A 328 -9.22 -21.57 6.46
N GLU A 329 -8.06 -21.72 7.08
CA GLU A 329 -7.09 -22.79 6.80
C GLU A 329 -6.79 -23.02 5.31
N GLY A 330 -6.71 -21.94 4.54
CA GLY A 330 -6.53 -22.01 3.09
C GLY A 330 -7.79 -22.41 2.30
N LYS A 331 -8.91 -22.71 2.99
CA LYS A 331 -10.16 -23.17 2.37
C LYS A 331 -11.03 -21.99 1.94
N GLY A 332 -11.23 -21.83 0.67
CA GLY A 332 -12.13 -20.85 0.05
C GLY A 332 -12.90 -21.48 -1.10
N CYS A 333 -13.92 -20.78 -1.60
CA CYS A 333 -14.62 -21.19 -2.82
C CYS A 333 -13.82 -20.80 -4.08
N LYS A 334 -14.29 -21.26 -5.24
CA LYS A 334 -13.66 -20.97 -6.53
C LYS A 334 -14.23 -19.72 -7.20
N PHE A 335 -14.90 -18.86 -6.43
CA PHE A 335 -15.52 -17.64 -6.98
C PHE A 335 -14.47 -16.81 -7.72
N TRP A 336 -14.80 -16.49 -8.97
CA TRP A 336 -14.03 -15.62 -9.83
C TRP A 336 -14.97 -14.91 -10.80
N LYS A 337 -14.86 -13.58 -10.93
CA LYS A 337 -15.66 -12.76 -11.83
C LYS A 337 -14.80 -11.62 -12.36
N VAL A 338 -14.84 -11.38 -13.68
CA VAL A 338 -14.25 -10.15 -14.26
C VAL A 338 -15.08 -8.96 -13.78
N MET A 339 -14.40 -7.90 -13.36
CA MET A 339 -15.05 -6.66 -12.99
C MET A 339 -15.52 -5.92 -14.28
N ASP A 340 -16.78 -5.58 -14.35
CA ASP A 340 -17.33 -4.69 -15.37
C ASP A 340 -17.93 -3.46 -14.69
N MET A 341 -17.33 -2.28 -14.93
CA MET A 341 -17.74 -1.02 -14.32
C MET A 341 -19.18 -0.63 -14.70
N LYS A 342 -19.62 -0.99 -15.91
CA LYS A 342 -20.96 -0.65 -16.41
C LYS A 342 -22.03 -1.59 -15.82
N GLU A 343 -21.78 -2.89 -15.88
CA GLU A 343 -22.71 -3.89 -15.32
C GLU A 343 -22.85 -3.75 -13.81
N GLU A 344 -21.76 -3.41 -13.14
CA GLU A 344 -21.74 -3.26 -11.68
C GLU A 344 -22.21 -1.86 -11.22
N GLY A 345 -22.60 -0.97 -12.13
CA GLY A 345 -23.12 0.36 -11.80
C GLY A 345 -22.11 1.29 -11.14
N ARG A 346 -20.80 1.08 -11.38
CA ARG A 346 -19.76 1.87 -10.77
C ARG A 346 -19.53 3.19 -11.52
N VAL A 347 -19.14 4.23 -10.78
CA VAL A 347 -18.86 5.55 -11.35
C VAL A 347 -17.66 5.48 -12.30
N ARG A 348 -17.81 6.10 -13.46
CA ARG A 348 -16.74 6.22 -14.47
C ARG A 348 -16.18 7.62 -14.52
N VAL A 349 -14.91 7.72 -14.87
CA VAL A 349 -14.36 8.94 -15.45
C VAL A 349 -14.83 8.99 -16.91
N THR A 350 -15.60 9.98 -17.27
CA THR A 350 -16.03 10.27 -18.66
C THR A 350 -14.88 10.93 -19.43
#